data_5463da7c95a0728d96a7d6905f6f4329
#
_entry.id   5463da7c95a0728d96a7d6905f6f4329
#
_cell.length_a   1.000
_cell.length_b   1.000
_cell.length_c   1.000
_cell.angle_alpha   90.00
_cell.angle_beta   90.00
_cell.angle_gamma   90.00
#
_symmetry.space_group_name_H-M   'P 1'
#
loop_
_entity.id
_entity.type
_entity.pdbx_description
1 polymer ?
#
loop_
_entity_poly.entity_id
_entity_poly.type
_entity_poly.pdbx_seq_one_letter_code
_entity_poly.pdbx_strand_id
1 'polypeptide(L)'
;MPVLVDTTIRLLGQEPLAGRMPTANLLQLAEILDGAGFAYLEVSGGGVFDTAVRRGVESPWERIRALNARTETPLAMALRGRFLVGSRPVGSDFARRFVASAAESGIEVFRLHDPLNDVENLREAGEAITAAGKEFDAGLVYGSGYTGEIDVLVEQARKLPDLGATRVLVHDPSGSLEPQQARELTATLAEKSGLPVGLYCQGAAGNAMAAGLEAARGGADLIACAVYPVALTIHRVSGEAIAKALTGLGLDPGIDVEALWRASELVDEHIGDEPVTPLAPRIAVRAAEHRFPSGLVAALDTHLRALGAGDRLDEVLDELARVREEVGWPPLAAPIGQIIGSQALLHVLSAARYQTVVDELKGLIEGRFGRPPGPIDPAVRRAVELVSGEPAPEEEPVDLEQLRVEAKGLASSEEELILLALFGDEAEPLLQTIRGRAQRDESLAAGGVDQTRAERIREIVRIVQESGVGEVTIEDSGMRVSVRRTPETLEPQLAASAAQQEPGEREPTAAPETNGFVRIEAPMVGVFYRAPQPGAPPFVEEGDTVAPGQTLCILEAMKLMNEIKADAPGIVRTIHVGNAEPVEFGQLLFELEPVGPPPLDAV
;
A
#
# COMPACT_ATOMS: atom_id res chain seq x y z
N MET A 1 -22.32 1.87 24.37
CA MET A 1 -21.56 0.59 24.35
C MET A 1 -20.82 0.57 23.04
N PRO A 2 -19.56 0.14 22.99
CA PRO A 2 -18.79 0.13 21.75
C PRO A 2 -19.37 -0.90 20.79
N VAL A 3 -19.44 -0.54 19.50
CA VAL A 3 -19.70 -1.49 18.42
C VAL A 3 -18.36 -2.01 17.86
N LEU A 4 -18.36 -3.18 17.19
CA LEU A 4 -17.18 -3.67 16.48
C LEU A 4 -17.33 -3.46 14.99
N VAL A 5 -16.19 -3.29 14.32
CA VAL A 5 -16.08 -3.32 12.86
C VAL A 5 -15.07 -4.35 12.43
N ASP A 6 -15.40 -5.08 11.36
CA ASP A 6 -14.51 -6.09 10.80
C ASP A 6 -13.62 -5.51 9.72
N THR A 7 -12.36 -5.91 9.71
CA THR A 7 -11.36 -5.52 8.72
C THR A 7 -10.79 -6.71 7.94
N THR A 8 -11.26 -7.91 8.20
CA THR A 8 -10.73 -9.17 7.69
C THR A 8 -10.70 -9.22 6.17
N ILE A 9 -11.84 -8.90 5.51
CA ILE A 9 -11.95 -8.98 4.05
C ILE A 9 -10.95 -8.06 3.36
N ARG A 10 -10.82 -6.81 3.86
CA ARG A 10 -9.83 -5.87 3.33
C ARG A 10 -8.41 -6.41 3.51
N LEU A 11 -8.09 -6.98 4.67
CA LEU A 11 -6.76 -7.50 4.98
C LEU A 11 -6.41 -8.72 4.13
N LEU A 12 -7.36 -9.60 3.83
CA LEU A 12 -7.20 -10.73 2.91
C LEU A 12 -7.06 -10.29 1.44
N GLY A 13 -7.51 -9.09 1.11
CA GLY A 13 -7.37 -8.49 -0.23
C GLY A 13 -6.05 -7.77 -0.47
N GLN A 14 -5.14 -7.69 0.49
CA GLN A 14 -3.85 -6.98 0.38
C GLN A 14 -2.67 -7.85 0.82
N GLU A 15 -1.45 -7.51 0.36
CA GLU A 15 -0.24 -8.22 0.79
C GLU A 15 -0.01 -8.09 2.31
N PRO A 16 0.50 -9.15 3.00
CA PRO A 16 0.99 -10.42 2.44
C PRO A 16 -0.08 -11.51 2.29
N LEU A 17 -1.36 -11.23 2.57
CA LEU A 17 -2.44 -12.23 2.57
C LEU A 17 -3.13 -12.38 1.20
N ALA A 18 -2.91 -11.43 0.31
CA ALA A 18 -3.57 -11.39 -0.99
C ALA A 18 -3.40 -12.69 -1.81
N GLY A 19 -4.51 -13.14 -2.40
CA GLY A 19 -4.55 -14.35 -3.23
C GLY A 19 -4.49 -15.67 -2.47
N ARG A 20 -4.40 -15.64 -1.13
CA ARG A 20 -4.48 -16.86 -0.31
C ARG A 20 -5.90 -17.44 -0.32
N MET A 21 -6.90 -16.56 -0.27
CA MET A 21 -8.30 -16.94 -0.31
C MET A 21 -8.92 -16.58 -1.67
N PRO A 22 -9.49 -17.54 -2.40
CA PRO A 22 -10.23 -17.27 -3.64
C PRO A 22 -11.41 -16.34 -3.41
N THR A 23 -11.81 -15.58 -4.44
CA THR A 23 -12.93 -14.63 -4.34
C THR A 23 -14.25 -15.29 -3.91
N ALA A 24 -14.53 -16.51 -4.39
CA ALA A 24 -15.72 -17.25 -3.97
C ALA A 24 -15.78 -17.48 -2.45
N ASN A 25 -14.63 -17.80 -1.83
CA ASN A 25 -14.53 -18.00 -0.38
C ASN A 25 -14.55 -16.66 0.38
N LEU A 26 -14.02 -15.56 -0.22
CA LEU A 26 -14.21 -14.22 0.35
C LEU A 26 -15.67 -13.79 0.38
N LEU A 27 -16.46 -14.17 -0.63
CA LEU A 27 -17.90 -13.91 -0.65
C LEU A 27 -18.63 -14.74 0.42
N GLN A 28 -18.26 -16.02 0.59
CA GLN A 28 -18.79 -16.87 1.66
C GLN A 28 -18.43 -16.31 3.04
N LEU A 29 -17.20 -15.84 3.22
CA LEU A 29 -16.76 -15.18 4.44
C LEU A 29 -17.59 -13.93 4.74
N ALA A 30 -17.88 -13.12 3.71
CA ALA A 30 -18.72 -11.94 3.86
C ALA A 30 -20.14 -12.28 4.33
N GLU A 31 -20.76 -13.34 3.79
CA GLU A 31 -22.07 -13.84 4.23
C GLU A 31 -22.06 -14.29 5.71
N ILE A 32 -20.97 -14.91 6.18
CA ILE A 32 -20.83 -15.30 7.59
C ILE A 32 -20.70 -14.06 8.49
N LEU A 33 -19.89 -13.06 8.07
CA LEU A 33 -19.65 -11.84 8.83
C LEU A 33 -20.86 -10.90 8.83
N ASP A 34 -21.68 -10.93 7.76
CA ASP A 34 -22.89 -10.12 7.63
C ASP A 34 -23.89 -10.36 8.77
N GLY A 35 -24.07 -11.62 9.15
CA GLY A 35 -24.94 -12.01 10.28
C GLY A 35 -24.31 -11.84 11.66
N ALA A 36 -23.03 -11.42 11.78
CA ALA A 36 -22.31 -11.44 13.05
C ALA A 36 -22.56 -10.22 13.95
N GLY A 37 -23.20 -9.16 13.47
CA GLY A 37 -23.56 -7.97 14.25
C GLY A 37 -22.53 -6.84 14.21
N PHE A 38 -21.65 -6.80 13.21
CA PHE A 38 -20.73 -5.69 12.97
C PHE A 38 -21.46 -4.42 12.53
N ALA A 39 -20.92 -3.25 12.92
CA ALA A 39 -21.44 -1.96 12.46
C ALA A 39 -21.20 -1.75 10.96
N TYR A 40 -20.05 -2.18 10.46
CA TYR A 40 -19.73 -2.25 9.04
C TYR A 40 -18.59 -3.25 8.79
N LEU A 41 -18.45 -3.68 7.53
CA LEU A 41 -17.36 -4.53 7.05
C LEU A 41 -16.40 -3.68 6.20
N GLU A 42 -15.15 -3.50 6.62
CA GLU A 42 -14.13 -2.83 5.80
C GLU A 42 -13.61 -3.80 4.74
N VAL A 43 -13.95 -3.56 3.48
CA VAL A 43 -13.71 -4.52 2.38
C VAL A 43 -12.66 -4.05 1.39
N SER A 44 -12.33 -2.76 1.35
CA SER A 44 -11.44 -2.20 0.33
C SER A 44 -10.57 -1.06 0.87
N GLY A 45 -9.60 -0.65 0.08
CA GLY A 45 -8.67 0.43 0.38
C GLY A 45 -7.42 0.37 -0.49
N GLY A 46 -6.47 1.28 -0.26
CA GLY A 46 -5.28 1.42 -1.10
C GLY A 46 -4.51 0.13 -1.35
N GLY A 47 -4.29 -0.70 -0.31
CA GLY A 47 -3.59 -1.98 -0.47
C GLY A 47 -4.33 -3.01 -1.32
N VAL A 48 -5.69 -2.97 -1.31
CA VAL A 48 -6.51 -3.85 -2.16
C VAL A 48 -6.42 -3.43 -3.62
N PHE A 49 -6.50 -2.13 -3.91
CA PHE A 49 -6.35 -1.60 -5.26
C PHE A 49 -4.96 -1.86 -5.84
N ASP A 50 -3.91 -1.54 -5.09
CA ASP A 50 -2.52 -1.82 -5.46
C ASP A 50 -2.29 -3.30 -5.78
N THR A 51 -2.79 -4.20 -4.93
CA THR A 51 -2.69 -5.65 -5.17
C THR A 51 -3.46 -6.10 -6.39
N ALA A 52 -4.68 -5.58 -6.60
CA ALA A 52 -5.50 -5.91 -7.77
C ALA A 52 -4.80 -5.51 -9.07
N VAL A 53 -4.22 -4.32 -9.12
CA VAL A 53 -3.44 -3.83 -10.27
C VAL A 53 -2.21 -4.69 -10.51
N ARG A 54 -1.38 -4.93 -9.50
CA ARG A 54 -0.13 -5.72 -9.63
C ARG A 54 -0.38 -7.16 -10.04
N ARG A 55 -1.43 -7.79 -9.53
CA ARG A 55 -1.77 -9.17 -9.89
C ARG A 55 -2.49 -9.29 -11.22
N GLY A 56 -3.15 -8.24 -11.69
CA GLY A 56 -3.83 -8.19 -12.97
C GLY A 56 -4.98 -9.20 -13.13
N VAL A 57 -5.56 -9.67 -12.01
CA VAL A 57 -6.50 -10.81 -12.04
C VAL A 57 -7.96 -10.39 -11.96
N GLU A 58 -8.30 -9.45 -11.08
CA GLU A 58 -9.68 -9.08 -10.78
C GLU A 58 -9.83 -7.57 -10.53
N SER A 59 -10.92 -6.99 -11.06
CA SER A 59 -11.25 -5.59 -10.79
C SER A 59 -11.61 -5.38 -9.32
N PRO A 60 -10.99 -4.42 -8.62
CA PRO A 60 -11.37 -4.10 -7.25
C PRO A 60 -12.81 -3.59 -7.16
N TRP A 61 -13.33 -2.95 -8.20
CA TRP A 61 -14.71 -2.48 -8.30
C TRP A 61 -15.70 -3.63 -8.41
N GLU A 62 -15.42 -4.62 -9.27
CA GLU A 62 -16.25 -5.83 -9.41
C GLU A 62 -16.32 -6.59 -8.08
N ARG A 63 -15.19 -6.68 -7.35
CA ARG A 63 -15.16 -7.33 -6.04
C ARG A 63 -16.05 -6.59 -5.04
N ILE A 64 -16.02 -5.26 -4.97
CA ILE A 64 -16.89 -4.47 -4.09
C ILE A 64 -18.35 -4.74 -4.42
N ARG A 65 -18.76 -4.70 -5.70
CA ARG A 65 -20.12 -4.98 -6.12
C ARG A 65 -20.57 -6.41 -5.78
N ALA A 66 -19.67 -7.38 -5.94
CA ALA A 66 -19.98 -8.78 -5.61
C ALA A 66 -20.19 -8.98 -4.11
N LEU A 67 -19.43 -8.28 -3.26
CA LEU A 67 -19.61 -8.27 -1.81
C LEU A 67 -20.92 -7.58 -1.44
N ASN A 68 -21.19 -6.39 -2.00
CA ASN A 68 -22.42 -5.64 -1.73
C ASN A 68 -23.69 -6.41 -2.10
N ALA A 69 -23.63 -7.23 -3.15
CA ALA A 69 -24.75 -8.07 -3.56
C ALA A 69 -25.05 -9.25 -2.59
N ARG A 70 -24.14 -9.51 -1.64
CA ARG A 70 -24.21 -10.65 -0.71
C ARG A 70 -24.35 -10.25 0.76
N THR A 71 -24.26 -8.95 1.08
CA THR A 71 -24.27 -8.43 2.45
C THR A 71 -25.31 -7.32 2.60
N GLU A 72 -25.94 -7.27 3.77
CA GLU A 72 -26.82 -6.17 4.21
C GLU A 72 -26.08 -5.21 5.14
N THR A 73 -25.02 -5.69 5.83
CA THR A 73 -24.13 -4.88 6.66
C THR A 73 -23.41 -3.85 5.81
N PRO A 74 -23.38 -2.56 6.19
CA PRO A 74 -22.71 -1.52 5.42
C PRO A 74 -21.27 -1.87 5.08
N LEU A 75 -20.85 -1.63 3.84
CA LEU A 75 -19.48 -1.83 3.40
C LEU A 75 -18.66 -0.57 3.56
N ALA A 76 -17.40 -0.71 3.99
CA ALA A 76 -16.51 0.40 4.20
C ALA A 76 -15.24 0.31 3.35
N MET A 77 -14.69 1.50 2.99
CA MET A 77 -13.44 1.66 2.27
C MET A 77 -12.47 2.57 3.01
N ALA A 78 -11.21 2.15 3.09
CA ALA A 78 -10.14 2.96 3.70
C ALA A 78 -9.41 3.82 2.67
N LEU A 79 -9.40 5.14 2.87
CA LEU A 79 -8.78 6.13 1.99
C LEU A 79 -7.70 6.94 2.71
N ARG A 80 -6.77 7.50 1.95
CA ARG A 80 -5.66 8.32 2.44
C ARG A 80 -5.79 9.76 1.93
N GLY A 81 -6.53 10.60 2.62
CA GLY A 81 -6.66 12.02 2.33
C GLY A 81 -6.66 12.33 0.82
N ARG A 82 -5.77 13.21 0.39
CA ARG A 82 -5.59 13.61 -1.01
C ARG A 82 -5.06 12.49 -1.95
N PHE A 83 -4.61 11.37 -1.39
CA PHE A 83 -4.06 10.25 -2.17
C PHE A 83 -5.12 9.20 -2.52
N LEU A 84 -6.27 9.21 -1.85
CA LEU A 84 -7.30 8.18 -1.94
C LEU A 84 -6.71 6.77 -1.77
N VAL A 85 -6.68 5.97 -2.84
CA VAL A 85 -6.07 4.63 -2.85
C VAL A 85 -4.69 4.61 -3.53
N GLY A 86 -4.29 5.69 -4.20
CA GLY A 86 -3.01 5.83 -4.92
C GLY A 86 -1.85 6.30 -4.06
N SER A 87 -0.73 6.65 -4.69
CA SER A 87 0.50 7.18 -4.10
C SER A 87 0.74 8.66 -4.40
N ARG A 88 -0.03 9.26 -5.33
CA ARG A 88 0.05 10.68 -5.71
C ARG A 88 -1.18 11.44 -5.27
N PRO A 89 -1.05 12.74 -4.91
CA PRO A 89 -2.19 13.58 -4.61
C PRO A 89 -3.11 13.74 -5.83
N VAL A 90 -4.42 13.78 -5.60
CA VAL A 90 -5.43 14.00 -6.65
C VAL A 90 -6.19 15.30 -6.41
N GLY A 91 -6.75 15.88 -7.47
CA GLY A 91 -7.58 17.07 -7.39
C GLY A 91 -9.03 16.77 -6.97
N SER A 92 -9.79 17.83 -6.65
CA SER A 92 -11.17 17.73 -6.14
C SER A 92 -12.14 17.07 -7.12
N ASP A 93 -11.98 17.29 -8.44
CA ASP A 93 -12.82 16.64 -9.45
C ASP A 93 -12.61 15.13 -9.47
N PHE A 94 -11.35 14.71 -9.44
CA PHE A 94 -11.00 13.30 -9.36
C PHE A 94 -11.55 12.66 -8.07
N ALA A 95 -11.39 13.33 -6.92
CA ALA A 95 -11.90 12.83 -5.66
C ALA A 95 -13.42 12.62 -5.69
N ARG A 96 -14.18 13.56 -6.28
CA ARG A 96 -15.64 13.42 -6.46
C ARG A 96 -15.99 12.22 -7.33
N ARG A 97 -15.33 12.03 -8.46
CA ARG A 97 -15.58 10.92 -9.38
C ARG A 97 -15.23 9.57 -8.75
N PHE A 98 -14.10 9.49 -8.03
CA PHE A 98 -13.71 8.29 -7.28
C PHE A 98 -14.74 7.92 -6.21
N VAL A 99 -15.14 8.89 -5.39
CA VAL A 99 -16.13 8.67 -4.32
C VAL A 99 -17.49 8.25 -4.91
N ALA A 100 -17.92 8.88 -6.01
CA ALA A 100 -19.15 8.50 -6.70
C ALA A 100 -19.09 7.03 -7.18
N SER A 101 -18.02 6.62 -7.87
CA SER A 101 -17.82 5.24 -8.32
C SER A 101 -17.80 4.24 -7.15
N ALA A 102 -17.17 4.62 -6.02
CA ALA A 102 -17.14 3.77 -4.83
C ALA A 102 -18.53 3.62 -4.19
N ALA A 103 -19.27 4.73 -4.07
CA ALA A 103 -20.63 4.75 -3.53
C ALA A 103 -21.61 3.95 -4.43
N GLU A 104 -21.53 4.10 -5.74
CA GLU A 104 -22.31 3.33 -6.72
C GLU A 104 -21.96 1.83 -6.68
N SER A 105 -20.72 1.48 -6.36
CA SER A 105 -20.29 0.09 -6.16
C SER A 105 -20.77 -0.52 -4.84
N GLY A 106 -21.34 0.29 -3.91
CA GLY A 106 -21.94 -0.18 -2.66
C GLY A 106 -21.18 0.21 -1.39
N ILE A 107 -20.23 1.15 -1.45
CA ILE A 107 -19.55 1.66 -0.25
C ILE A 107 -20.46 2.68 0.46
N GLU A 108 -20.71 2.44 1.74
CA GLU A 108 -21.54 3.29 2.61
C GLU A 108 -20.70 4.11 3.59
N VAL A 109 -19.54 3.58 4.04
CA VAL A 109 -18.68 4.22 5.04
C VAL A 109 -17.29 4.41 4.47
N PHE A 110 -16.77 5.63 4.54
CA PHE A 110 -15.41 5.96 4.14
C PHE A 110 -14.55 6.26 5.37
N ARG A 111 -13.55 5.44 5.62
CA ARG A 111 -12.54 5.72 6.63
C ARG A 111 -11.39 6.50 5.99
N LEU A 112 -11.30 7.76 6.31
CA LEU A 112 -10.39 8.70 5.66
C LEU A 112 -9.35 9.22 6.67
N HIS A 113 -8.06 9.08 6.40
CA HIS A 113 -6.98 9.61 7.23
C HIS A 113 -5.94 10.34 6.39
N ASP A 114 -5.28 11.32 6.97
CA ASP A 114 -4.11 11.94 6.35
C ASP A 114 -2.82 11.37 6.94
N PRO A 115 -1.82 11.02 6.10
CA PRO A 115 -0.56 10.45 6.59
C PRO A 115 0.26 11.38 7.50
N LEU A 116 0.04 12.69 7.44
CA LEU A 116 0.70 13.70 8.28
C LEU A 116 -0.18 14.20 9.44
N ASN A 117 -1.43 13.73 9.55
CA ASN A 117 -2.46 14.31 10.41
C ASN A 117 -2.83 15.77 10.06
N ASP A 118 -2.56 16.23 8.85
CA ASP A 118 -3.07 17.52 8.37
C ASP A 118 -4.50 17.33 7.84
N VAL A 119 -5.49 17.51 8.72
CA VAL A 119 -6.90 17.20 8.38
C VAL A 119 -7.48 18.07 7.28
N GLU A 120 -6.85 19.21 6.93
CA GLU A 120 -7.24 19.99 5.77
C GLU A 120 -7.09 19.20 4.45
N ASN A 121 -6.16 18.25 4.40
CA ASN A 121 -6.02 17.32 3.27
C ASN A 121 -7.20 16.36 3.10
N LEU A 122 -8.09 16.26 4.09
CA LEU A 122 -9.31 15.44 4.03
C LEU A 122 -10.48 16.18 3.38
N ARG A 123 -10.40 17.50 3.24
CA ARG A 123 -11.53 18.38 2.84
C ARG A 123 -12.18 17.94 1.54
N GLU A 124 -11.41 17.81 0.46
CA GLU A 124 -11.94 17.51 -0.87
C GLU A 124 -12.66 16.15 -0.92
N ALA A 125 -12.05 15.12 -0.33
CA ALA A 125 -12.64 13.79 -0.25
C ALA A 125 -13.85 13.79 0.73
N GLY A 126 -13.76 14.48 1.88
CA GLY A 126 -14.84 14.60 2.86
C GLY A 126 -16.07 15.29 2.28
N GLU A 127 -15.89 16.40 1.55
CA GLU A 127 -16.96 17.09 0.84
C GLU A 127 -17.62 16.19 -0.21
N ALA A 128 -16.82 15.43 -0.97
CA ALA A 128 -17.33 14.47 -1.95
C ALA A 128 -18.16 13.35 -1.29
N ILE A 129 -17.69 12.79 -0.17
CA ILE A 129 -18.38 11.75 0.60
C ILE A 129 -19.70 12.29 1.16
N THR A 130 -19.68 13.47 1.77
CA THR A 130 -20.87 14.12 2.32
C THR A 130 -21.89 14.43 1.21
N ALA A 131 -21.43 14.93 0.06
CA ALA A 131 -22.28 15.19 -1.10
C ALA A 131 -22.91 13.93 -1.69
N ALA A 132 -22.24 12.78 -1.59
CA ALA A 132 -22.77 11.47 -1.95
C ALA A 132 -23.74 10.89 -0.89
N GLY A 133 -23.96 11.58 0.23
CA GLY A 133 -24.83 11.12 1.33
C GLY A 133 -24.26 9.94 2.10
N LYS A 134 -22.93 9.76 2.12
CA LYS A 134 -22.23 8.66 2.78
C LYS A 134 -21.58 9.08 4.08
N GLU A 135 -21.22 8.08 4.93
CA GLU A 135 -20.57 8.34 6.21
C GLU A 135 -19.06 8.52 6.05
N PHE A 136 -18.48 9.42 6.87
CA PHE A 136 -17.08 9.77 6.85
C PHE A 136 -16.46 9.61 8.24
N ASP A 137 -15.71 8.54 8.45
CA ASP A 137 -14.93 8.30 9.66
C ASP A 137 -13.51 8.88 9.48
N ALA A 138 -13.16 9.92 10.24
CA ALA A 138 -11.88 10.61 10.13
C ALA A 138 -10.82 9.97 11.03
N GLY A 139 -9.75 9.43 10.42
CA GLY A 139 -8.64 8.82 11.12
C GLY A 139 -7.55 9.83 11.51
N LEU A 140 -7.16 9.81 12.78
CA LEU A 140 -5.97 10.48 13.30
C LEU A 140 -4.93 9.43 13.64
N VAL A 141 -3.75 9.51 13.01
CA VAL A 141 -2.68 8.53 13.18
C VAL A 141 -1.88 8.84 14.44
N TYR A 142 -1.89 7.90 15.39
CA TYR A 142 -1.03 7.96 16.57
C TYR A 142 0.40 7.57 16.19
N GLY A 143 1.36 8.44 16.43
CA GLY A 143 2.75 8.25 16.07
C GLY A 143 3.67 8.46 17.26
N SER A 144 3.82 7.49 18.15
CA SER A 144 4.58 7.62 19.38
C SER A 144 5.96 8.28 19.23
N GLY A 145 6.35 9.08 20.23
CA GLY A 145 7.69 9.65 20.36
C GLY A 145 7.77 11.18 20.26
N TYR A 146 6.71 11.86 19.82
CA TYR A 146 6.64 13.31 19.81
C TYR A 146 5.96 13.84 21.08
N THR A 147 6.63 14.70 21.83
CA THR A 147 6.14 15.19 23.14
C THR A 147 4.84 15.99 23.02
N GLY A 148 4.59 16.64 21.87
CA GLY A 148 3.38 17.42 21.59
C GLY A 148 2.28 16.66 20.85
N GLU A 149 2.41 15.36 20.67
CA GLU A 149 1.53 14.55 19.81
C GLU A 149 0.06 14.63 20.21
N ILE A 150 -0.25 14.47 21.49
CA ILE A 150 -1.63 14.51 21.98
C ILE A 150 -2.28 15.88 21.69
N ASP A 151 -1.53 16.97 21.91
CA ASP A 151 -2.02 18.32 21.63
C ASP A 151 -2.30 18.51 20.13
N VAL A 152 -1.44 17.98 19.26
CA VAL A 152 -1.65 17.99 17.81
C VAL A 152 -2.90 17.21 17.45
N LEU A 153 -3.06 15.97 17.95
CA LEU A 153 -4.25 15.16 17.68
C LEU A 153 -5.54 15.87 18.13
N VAL A 154 -5.52 16.48 19.31
CA VAL A 154 -6.66 17.25 19.84
C VAL A 154 -6.95 18.49 18.98
N GLU A 155 -5.93 19.22 18.53
CA GLU A 155 -6.10 20.37 17.65
C GLU A 155 -6.73 19.96 16.30
N GLN A 156 -6.24 18.88 15.70
CA GLN A 156 -6.79 18.36 14.45
C GLN A 156 -8.22 17.83 14.63
N ALA A 157 -8.50 17.13 15.74
CA ALA A 157 -9.84 16.61 16.03
C ALA A 157 -10.90 17.70 16.10
N ARG A 158 -10.57 18.88 16.62
CA ARG A 158 -11.49 20.04 16.70
C ARG A 158 -11.97 20.54 15.33
N LYS A 159 -11.20 20.29 14.27
CA LYS A 159 -11.52 20.74 12.90
C LYS A 159 -12.42 19.75 12.15
N LEU A 160 -12.45 18.50 12.59
CA LEU A 160 -13.13 17.41 11.88
C LEU A 160 -14.65 17.59 11.71
N PRO A 161 -15.39 18.15 12.69
CA PRO A 161 -16.81 18.44 12.50
C PRO A 161 -17.08 19.39 11.32
N ASP A 162 -16.22 20.41 11.12
CA ASP A 162 -16.36 21.37 10.03
C ASP A 162 -16.06 20.75 8.65
N LEU A 163 -15.40 19.58 8.61
CA LEU A 163 -15.15 18.79 7.41
C LEU A 163 -16.26 17.76 7.13
N GLY A 164 -17.29 17.68 7.98
CA GLY A 164 -18.38 16.72 7.84
C GLY A 164 -18.09 15.31 8.37
N ALA A 165 -17.03 15.16 9.18
CA ALA A 165 -16.74 13.86 9.79
C ALA A 165 -17.86 13.42 10.74
N THR A 166 -18.20 12.13 10.69
CA THR A 166 -19.23 11.51 11.55
C THR A 166 -18.62 10.89 12.81
N ARG A 167 -17.32 10.55 12.76
CA ARG A 167 -16.56 9.93 13.85
C ARG A 167 -15.08 10.27 13.75
N VAL A 168 -14.39 10.32 14.89
CA VAL A 168 -12.92 10.34 14.97
C VAL A 168 -12.41 8.92 15.20
N LEU A 169 -11.46 8.44 14.40
CA LEU A 169 -10.78 7.16 14.61
C LEU A 169 -9.33 7.38 15.02
N VAL A 170 -8.93 6.93 16.20
CA VAL A 170 -7.52 6.87 16.59
C VAL A 170 -6.90 5.65 15.92
N HIS A 171 -5.97 5.87 15.00
CA HIS A 171 -5.25 4.81 14.29
C HIS A 171 -3.84 4.68 14.85
N ASP A 172 -3.56 3.59 15.56
CA ASP A 172 -2.21 3.22 16.02
C ASP A 172 -1.65 2.11 15.12
N PRO A 173 -0.73 2.42 14.19
CA PRO A 173 -0.15 1.43 13.28
C PRO A 173 0.96 0.59 13.89
N SER A 174 1.42 0.92 15.09
CA SER A 174 2.53 0.26 15.79
C SER A 174 2.08 -0.63 16.95
N GLY A 175 0.87 -0.43 17.47
CA GLY A 175 0.36 -1.08 18.67
C GLY A 175 1.03 -0.56 19.95
N SER A 176 1.58 0.66 19.91
CA SER A 176 2.35 1.27 21.00
C SER A 176 1.51 2.15 21.92
N LEU A 177 0.27 2.44 21.56
CA LEU A 177 -0.65 3.23 22.40
C LEU A 177 -0.90 2.50 23.72
N GLU A 178 -0.46 3.11 24.81
CA GLU A 178 -0.60 2.53 26.14
C GLU A 178 -2.06 2.51 26.60
N PRO A 179 -2.51 1.48 27.34
CA PRO A 179 -3.92 1.31 27.70
C PRO A 179 -4.51 2.52 28.42
N GLN A 180 -3.81 3.06 29.42
CA GLN A 180 -4.27 4.26 30.13
C GLN A 180 -4.38 5.45 29.20
N GLN A 181 -3.39 5.65 28.34
CA GLN A 181 -3.38 6.74 27.36
C GLN A 181 -4.51 6.58 26.33
N ALA A 182 -4.83 5.35 25.91
CA ALA A 182 -5.96 5.07 25.02
C ALA A 182 -7.29 5.53 25.64
N ARG A 183 -7.48 5.26 26.95
CA ARG A 183 -8.67 5.73 27.70
C ARG A 183 -8.76 7.26 27.76
N GLU A 184 -7.66 7.89 28.16
CA GLU A 184 -7.60 9.36 28.32
C GLU A 184 -7.75 10.08 26.98
N LEU A 185 -7.06 9.59 25.93
CA LEU A 185 -7.13 10.15 24.59
C LEU A 185 -8.55 10.03 24.01
N THR A 186 -9.19 8.86 24.14
CA THR A 186 -10.58 8.65 23.68
C THR A 186 -11.53 9.67 24.30
N ALA A 187 -11.49 9.80 25.63
CA ALA A 187 -12.35 10.76 26.33
C ALA A 187 -12.07 12.21 25.94
N THR A 188 -10.77 12.56 25.80
CA THR A 188 -10.36 13.92 25.43
C THR A 188 -10.78 14.27 24.02
N LEU A 189 -10.58 13.37 23.05
CA LEU A 189 -10.97 13.61 21.66
C LEU A 189 -12.49 13.74 21.52
N ALA A 190 -13.27 12.90 22.21
CA ALA A 190 -14.73 13.00 22.21
C ALA A 190 -15.22 14.34 22.79
N GLU A 191 -14.64 14.80 23.90
CA GLU A 191 -14.97 16.10 24.51
C GLU A 191 -14.61 17.27 23.58
N LYS A 192 -13.43 17.22 22.93
CA LYS A 192 -12.89 18.36 22.19
C LYS A 192 -13.42 18.46 20.77
N SER A 193 -13.75 17.35 20.12
CA SER A 193 -14.35 17.33 18.78
C SER A 193 -15.88 17.37 18.82
N GLY A 194 -16.50 16.89 19.90
CA GLY A 194 -17.95 16.68 19.98
C GLY A 194 -18.44 15.49 19.14
N LEU A 195 -17.52 14.69 18.58
CA LEU A 195 -17.82 13.50 17.77
C LEU A 195 -17.59 12.22 18.59
N PRO A 196 -18.28 11.12 18.27
CA PRO A 196 -17.94 9.81 18.79
C PRO A 196 -16.50 9.43 18.37
N VAL A 197 -15.81 8.64 19.21
CA VAL A 197 -14.41 8.26 18.98
C VAL A 197 -14.29 6.75 18.91
N GLY A 198 -13.65 6.24 17.86
CA GLY A 198 -13.30 4.83 17.70
C GLY A 198 -11.79 4.60 17.77
N LEU A 199 -11.41 3.31 17.90
CA LEU A 199 -10.02 2.88 17.96
C LEU A 199 -9.72 1.84 16.89
N TYR A 200 -8.62 2.06 16.16
CA TYR A 200 -8.05 1.18 15.18
C TYR A 200 -6.60 0.90 15.52
N CYS A 201 -6.34 -0.13 16.33
CA CYS A 201 -5.02 -0.50 16.80
C CYS A 201 -4.48 -1.75 16.11
N GLN A 202 -3.19 -1.71 15.79
CA GLN A 202 -2.46 -2.84 15.18
C GLN A 202 -0.98 -2.74 15.51
N GLY A 203 -0.24 -3.83 15.34
CA GLY A 203 1.22 -3.81 15.38
C GLY A 203 1.84 -4.63 16.48
N ALA A 204 3.17 -4.85 16.35
CA ALA A 204 3.93 -5.79 17.14
C ALA A 204 4.20 -5.36 18.59
N ALA A 205 3.98 -4.09 18.95
CA ALA A 205 4.18 -3.64 20.34
C ALA A 205 3.19 -4.26 21.33
N GLY A 206 2.08 -4.86 20.84
CA GLY A 206 1.25 -5.76 21.61
C GLY A 206 0.16 -5.12 22.48
N ASN A 207 0.06 -3.80 22.53
CA ASN A 207 -0.93 -3.10 23.37
C ASN A 207 -2.34 -3.10 22.79
N ALA A 208 -2.53 -3.48 21.51
CA ALA A 208 -3.78 -3.27 20.78
C ALA A 208 -5.04 -3.75 21.52
N MET A 209 -5.02 -4.97 22.09
CA MET A 209 -6.15 -5.52 22.84
C MET A 209 -6.42 -4.72 24.12
N ALA A 210 -5.40 -4.43 24.91
CA ALA A 210 -5.53 -3.69 26.16
C ALA A 210 -5.93 -2.23 25.93
N ALA A 211 -5.37 -1.59 24.89
CA ALA A 211 -5.76 -0.26 24.46
C ALA A 211 -7.24 -0.22 24.02
N GLY A 212 -7.73 -1.24 23.28
CA GLY A 212 -9.13 -1.37 22.91
C GLY A 212 -10.07 -1.45 24.09
N LEU A 213 -9.74 -2.28 25.11
CA LEU A 213 -10.54 -2.41 26.32
C LEU A 213 -10.58 -1.11 27.14
N GLU A 214 -9.45 -0.44 27.30
CA GLU A 214 -9.39 0.82 28.04
C GLU A 214 -10.01 1.99 27.26
N ALA A 215 -9.89 2.02 25.93
CA ALA A 215 -10.62 2.95 25.10
C ALA A 215 -12.15 2.77 25.27
N ALA A 216 -12.65 1.54 25.28
CA ALA A 216 -14.06 1.24 25.55
C ALA A 216 -14.50 1.77 26.91
N ARG A 217 -13.68 1.62 27.97
CA ARG A 217 -13.92 2.22 29.28
C ARG A 217 -13.85 3.75 29.27
N GLY A 218 -13.07 4.32 28.34
CA GLY A 218 -12.98 5.75 28.07
C GLY A 218 -14.15 6.31 27.27
N GLY A 219 -15.08 5.45 26.84
CA GLY A 219 -16.27 5.84 26.07
C GLY A 219 -16.09 5.70 24.56
N ALA A 220 -15.13 4.88 24.09
CA ALA A 220 -15.02 4.59 22.67
C ALA A 220 -16.35 4.02 22.13
N ASP A 221 -16.76 4.56 20.99
CA ASP A 221 -17.98 4.17 20.28
C ASP A 221 -17.75 2.96 19.39
N LEU A 222 -16.52 2.79 18.87
CA LEU A 222 -16.18 1.78 17.90
C LEU A 222 -14.78 1.20 18.13
N ILE A 223 -14.61 -0.13 17.93
CA ILE A 223 -13.31 -0.81 17.95
C ILE A 223 -13.17 -1.66 16.69
N ALA A 224 -12.08 -1.45 15.95
CA ALA A 224 -11.75 -2.24 14.78
C ALA A 224 -11.04 -3.55 15.17
N CYS A 225 -11.46 -4.65 14.55
CA CYS A 225 -10.91 -5.98 14.78
C CYS A 225 -10.83 -6.80 13.47
N ALA A 226 -10.29 -8.01 13.58
CA ALA A 226 -10.31 -9.00 12.51
C ALA A 226 -10.55 -10.38 13.12
N VAL A 227 -10.98 -11.36 12.33
CA VAL A 227 -11.10 -12.75 12.77
C VAL A 227 -9.73 -13.31 13.21
N TYR A 228 -9.75 -14.27 14.12
CA TYR A 228 -8.58 -14.74 14.87
C TYR A 228 -7.35 -15.08 14.01
N PRO A 229 -7.44 -15.87 12.91
CA PRO A 229 -6.26 -16.21 12.12
C PRO A 229 -5.59 -14.98 11.50
N VAL A 230 -6.38 -14.02 10.98
CA VAL A 230 -5.87 -12.77 10.42
C VAL A 230 -5.30 -11.88 11.53
N ALA A 231 -6.00 -11.77 12.66
CA ALA A 231 -5.54 -10.98 13.79
C ALA A 231 -4.20 -11.45 14.31
N LEU A 232 -4.01 -12.77 14.45
CA LEU A 232 -2.76 -13.38 14.89
C LEU A 232 -1.62 -13.15 13.89
N THR A 233 -1.88 -13.33 12.59
CA THR A 233 -0.86 -13.24 11.53
C THR A 233 -0.29 -11.83 11.37
N ILE A 234 -1.13 -10.78 11.48
CA ILE A 234 -0.73 -9.40 11.22
C ILE A 234 -0.93 -8.47 12.41
N HIS A 235 -0.93 -9.03 13.64
CA HIS A 235 -0.97 -8.30 14.90
C HIS A 235 -2.14 -7.30 14.98
N ARG A 236 -3.38 -7.82 14.83
CA ARG A 236 -4.62 -7.06 15.01
C ARG A 236 -5.33 -7.45 16.31
N VAL A 237 -6.34 -6.66 16.66
CA VAL A 237 -7.29 -7.06 17.71
C VAL A 237 -8.16 -8.20 17.16
N SER A 238 -8.21 -9.35 17.87
CA SER A 238 -9.12 -10.44 17.50
C SER A 238 -10.57 -10.10 17.88
N GLY A 239 -11.49 -10.24 16.91
CA GLY A 239 -12.91 -10.03 17.10
C GLY A 239 -13.50 -10.93 18.19
N GLU A 240 -13.15 -12.22 18.20
CA GLU A 240 -13.59 -13.21 19.16
C GLU A 240 -13.13 -12.88 20.58
N ALA A 241 -11.86 -12.45 20.71
CA ALA A 241 -11.29 -12.16 22.02
C ALA A 241 -11.83 -10.84 22.58
N ILE A 242 -11.90 -9.77 21.75
CA ILE A 242 -12.36 -8.46 22.22
C ILE A 242 -13.85 -8.48 22.55
N ALA A 243 -14.70 -9.19 21.77
CA ALA A 243 -16.12 -9.32 22.04
C ALA A 243 -16.36 -10.00 23.41
N LYS A 244 -15.70 -11.13 23.68
CA LYS A 244 -15.78 -11.83 24.97
C LYS A 244 -15.29 -10.96 26.12
N ALA A 245 -14.17 -10.24 25.94
CA ALA A 245 -13.60 -9.40 26.98
C ALA A 245 -14.51 -8.18 27.28
N LEU A 246 -15.09 -7.54 26.27
CA LEU A 246 -16.05 -6.45 26.45
C LEU A 246 -17.32 -6.91 27.16
N THR A 247 -17.88 -8.06 26.77
CA THR A 247 -19.05 -8.67 27.44
C THR A 247 -18.75 -8.96 28.92
N GLY A 248 -17.54 -9.48 29.23
CA GLY A 248 -17.06 -9.70 30.60
C GLY A 248 -16.91 -8.41 31.41
N LEU A 249 -16.76 -7.25 30.77
CA LEU A 249 -16.74 -5.93 31.39
C LEU A 249 -18.13 -5.27 31.49
N GLY A 250 -19.19 -5.93 31.03
CA GLY A 250 -20.54 -5.37 30.96
C GLY A 250 -20.74 -4.38 29.79
N LEU A 251 -19.86 -4.41 28.81
CA LEU A 251 -19.86 -3.55 27.60
C LEU A 251 -20.14 -4.40 26.35
N ASP A 252 -21.20 -5.23 26.38
CA ASP A 252 -21.51 -6.17 25.31
C ASP A 252 -21.67 -5.48 23.95
N PRO A 253 -20.82 -5.81 22.95
CA PRO A 253 -20.89 -5.21 21.62
C PRO A 253 -21.97 -5.83 20.71
N GLY A 254 -22.69 -6.83 21.17
CA GLY A 254 -23.76 -7.50 20.42
C GLY A 254 -23.26 -8.41 19.29
N ILE A 255 -22.05 -8.98 19.41
CA ILE A 255 -21.44 -9.83 18.38
C ILE A 255 -21.76 -11.32 18.58
N ASP A 256 -22.17 -11.99 17.50
CA ASP A 256 -22.23 -13.46 17.45
C ASP A 256 -20.81 -14.06 17.33
N VAL A 257 -20.23 -14.41 18.48
CA VAL A 257 -18.89 -14.98 18.57
C VAL A 257 -18.80 -16.35 17.87
N GLU A 258 -19.90 -17.11 17.80
CA GLU A 258 -19.92 -18.40 17.10
C GLU A 258 -19.84 -18.20 15.58
N ALA A 259 -20.44 -17.13 15.04
CA ALA A 259 -20.25 -16.73 13.65
C ALA A 259 -18.77 -16.39 13.38
N LEU A 260 -18.10 -15.68 14.31
CA LEU A 260 -16.68 -15.37 14.13
C LEU A 260 -15.80 -16.63 14.14
N TRP A 261 -16.12 -17.63 14.97
CA TRP A 261 -15.37 -18.90 14.92
C TRP A 261 -15.56 -19.63 13.61
N ARG A 262 -16.78 -19.66 13.05
CA ARG A 262 -17.01 -20.22 11.69
C ARG A 262 -16.24 -19.45 10.61
N ALA A 263 -16.19 -18.13 10.72
CA ALA A 263 -15.39 -17.29 9.82
C ALA A 263 -13.88 -17.60 9.95
N SER A 264 -13.42 -17.80 11.19
CA SER A 264 -12.02 -18.16 11.48
C SER A 264 -11.65 -19.53 10.92
N GLU A 265 -12.50 -20.53 11.04
CA GLU A 265 -12.29 -21.86 10.44
C GLU A 265 -12.17 -21.76 8.92
N LEU A 266 -13.06 -21.03 8.25
CA LEU A 266 -13.00 -20.81 6.80
C LEU A 266 -11.71 -20.09 6.38
N VAL A 267 -11.25 -19.12 7.15
CA VAL A 267 -9.99 -18.41 6.87
C VAL A 267 -8.79 -19.32 7.10
N ASP A 268 -8.80 -20.12 8.19
CA ASP A 268 -7.70 -21.04 8.54
C ASP A 268 -7.47 -22.11 7.46
N GLU A 269 -8.55 -22.65 6.87
CA GLU A 269 -8.47 -23.59 5.75
C GLU A 269 -7.66 -23.06 4.55
N HIS A 270 -7.51 -21.72 4.42
CA HIS A 270 -6.85 -21.09 3.28
C HIS A 270 -5.48 -20.49 3.62
N ILE A 271 -5.23 -20.14 4.88
CA ILE A 271 -3.97 -19.50 5.28
C ILE A 271 -3.15 -20.30 6.29
N GLY A 272 -3.71 -21.38 6.87
CA GLY A 272 -3.12 -22.11 7.99
C GLY A 272 -1.93 -22.99 7.63
N ASP A 273 -2.01 -23.77 6.55
CA ASP A 273 -1.03 -24.80 6.20
C ASP A 273 0.25 -24.26 5.56
N GLU A 274 0.17 -23.12 4.88
CA GLU A 274 1.36 -22.42 4.41
C GLU A 274 1.61 -21.20 5.31
N PRO A 275 2.77 -21.14 5.99
CA PRO A 275 3.05 -19.96 6.79
C PRO A 275 3.03 -18.73 5.88
N VAL A 276 1.95 -17.94 5.99
CA VAL A 276 2.05 -16.53 5.72
C VAL A 276 3.19 -16.11 6.63
N THR A 277 4.33 -15.75 6.07
CA THR A 277 5.57 -15.54 6.81
C THR A 277 5.21 -14.74 8.05
N PRO A 278 5.11 -15.35 9.25
CA PRO A 278 4.88 -14.59 10.45
C PRO A 278 6.02 -13.59 10.51
N LEU A 279 5.74 -12.40 10.96
CA LEU A 279 6.78 -11.43 11.17
C LEU A 279 7.90 -12.14 11.94
N ALA A 280 9.09 -12.26 11.37
CA ALA A 280 10.17 -12.96 12.03
C ALA A 280 10.33 -12.37 13.44
N PRO A 281 10.45 -13.19 14.51
CA PRO A 281 10.47 -12.68 15.89
C PRO A 281 11.45 -11.53 16.10
N ARG A 282 12.60 -11.55 15.41
CA ARG A 282 13.58 -10.47 15.46
C ARG A 282 13.04 -9.14 14.88
N ILE A 283 12.18 -9.18 13.87
CA ILE A 283 11.55 -8.00 13.28
C ILE A 283 10.45 -7.48 14.21
N ALA A 284 9.64 -8.38 14.77
CA ALA A 284 8.60 -8.02 15.72
C ALA A 284 9.19 -7.31 16.96
N VAL A 285 10.29 -7.85 17.52
CA VAL A 285 10.99 -7.25 18.67
C VAL A 285 11.46 -5.84 18.34
N ARG A 286 12.14 -5.63 17.20
CA ARG A 286 12.65 -4.31 16.80
C ARG A 286 11.54 -3.32 16.51
N ALA A 287 10.48 -3.77 15.82
CA ALA A 287 9.31 -2.93 15.59
C ALA A 287 8.66 -2.48 16.91
N ALA A 288 8.56 -3.38 17.89
CA ALA A 288 8.03 -3.07 19.21
C ALA A 288 8.94 -2.12 20.00
N GLU A 289 10.25 -2.37 20.02
CA GLU A 289 11.25 -1.57 20.72
C GLU A 289 11.28 -0.12 20.22
N HIS A 290 11.35 0.05 18.90
CA HIS A 290 11.34 1.38 18.27
C HIS A 290 9.94 2.00 18.15
N ARG A 291 8.87 1.25 18.47
CA ARG A 291 7.46 1.67 18.28
C ARG A 291 7.15 2.04 16.84
N PHE A 292 7.71 1.30 15.90
CA PHE A 292 7.50 1.48 14.46
C PHE A 292 6.49 0.48 13.90
N PRO A 293 5.79 0.81 12.78
CA PRO A 293 4.94 -0.14 12.09
C PRO A 293 5.75 -1.37 11.64
N SER A 294 5.28 -2.56 12.03
CA SER A 294 6.01 -3.80 11.75
C SER A 294 6.20 -4.09 10.26
N GLY A 295 5.25 -3.67 9.41
CA GLY A 295 5.38 -3.76 7.96
C GLY A 295 6.51 -2.90 7.38
N LEU A 296 6.74 -1.71 7.94
CA LEU A 296 7.86 -0.85 7.55
C LEU A 296 9.19 -1.50 7.91
N VAL A 297 9.32 -2.01 9.16
CA VAL A 297 10.56 -2.69 9.61
C VAL A 297 10.83 -3.94 8.79
N ALA A 298 9.81 -4.71 8.46
CA ALA A 298 9.93 -5.90 7.60
C ALA A 298 10.40 -5.55 6.17
N ALA A 299 9.88 -4.48 5.60
CA ALA A 299 10.30 -3.99 4.28
C ALA A 299 11.77 -3.57 4.28
N LEU A 300 12.21 -2.79 5.28
CA LEU A 300 13.61 -2.39 5.44
C LEU A 300 14.54 -3.59 5.61
N ASP A 301 14.15 -4.58 6.44
CA ASP A 301 14.92 -5.82 6.59
C ASP A 301 15.06 -6.61 5.29
N THR A 302 13.97 -6.69 4.53
CA THR A 302 13.98 -7.38 3.23
C THR A 302 14.97 -6.72 2.27
N HIS A 303 14.96 -5.39 2.17
CA HIS A 303 15.90 -4.64 1.34
C HIS A 303 17.35 -4.82 1.80
N LEU A 304 17.62 -4.68 3.10
CA LEU A 304 18.96 -4.89 3.65
C LEU A 304 19.50 -6.30 3.39
N ARG A 305 18.63 -7.31 3.51
CA ARG A 305 19.04 -8.70 3.21
C ARG A 305 19.33 -8.93 1.73
N ALA A 306 18.53 -8.34 0.85
CA ALA A 306 18.79 -8.38 -0.60
C ALA A 306 20.17 -7.77 -0.95
N LEU A 307 20.60 -6.77 -0.15
CA LEU A 307 21.90 -6.13 -0.27
C LEU A 307 23.04 -6.84 0.50
N GLY A 308 22.78 -7.98 1.14
CA GLY A 308 23.76 -8.62 2.01
C GLY A 308 24.12 -7.85 3.30
N ALA A 309 23.33 -6.83 3.66
CA ALA A 309 23.54 -5.92 4.79
C ALA A 309 22.50 -6.11 5.91
N GLY A 310 21.91 -7.30 6.02
CA GLY A 310 20.81 -7.59 6.98
C GLY A 310 21.19 -7.44 8.46
N ASP A 311 22.46 -7.38 8.80
CA ASP A 311 23.01 -7.09 10.12
C ASP A 311 22.94 -5.61 10.50
N ARG A 312 22.73 -4.70 9.54
CA ARG A 312 22.65 -3.25 9.74
C ARG A 312 21.25 -2.73 10.04
N LEU A 313 20.26 -3.59 10.28
CA LEU A 313 18.89 -3.18 10.52
C LEU A 313 18.76 -2.18 11.68
N ASP A 314 19.45 -2.43 12.80
CA ASP A 314 19.39 -1.55 13.98
C ASP A 314 19.94 -0.14 13.65
N GLU A 315 21.01 -0.04 12.85
CA GLU A 315 21.53 1.25 12.37
C GLU A 315 20.50 2.02 11.52
N VAL A 316 19.78 1.30 10.65
CA VAL A 316 18.72 1.91 9.80
C VAL A 316 17.52 2.36 10.65
N LEU A 317 17.15 1.61 11.68
CA LEU A 317 16.02 2.01 12.55
C LEU A 317 16.37 3.22 13.43
N ASP A 318 17.61 3.30 13.94
CA ASP A 318 18.10 4.47 14.66
C ASP A 318 18.16 5.70 13.76
N GLU A 319 18.63 5.53 12.52
CA GLU A 319 18.66 6.60 11.54
C GLU A 319 17.24 7.03 11.09
N LEU A 320 16.31 6.09 10.96
CA LEU A 320 14.89 6.39 10.68
C LEU A 320 14.28 7.26 11.78
N ALA A 321 14.55 6.93 13.06
CA ALA A 321 14.10 7.75 14.19
C ALA A 321 14.63 9.17 14.08
N ARG A 322 15.91 9.34 13.72
CA ARG A 322 16.58 10.64 13.57
C ARG A 322 16.04 11.43 12.38
N VAL A 323 15.90 10.81 11.21
CA VAL A 323 15.30 11.48 10.02
C VAL A 323 13.87 11.91 10.32
N ARG A 324 13.07 11.04 10.98
CA ARG A 324 11.72 11.37 11.40
C ARG A 324 11.65 12.63 12.27
N GLU A 325 12.53 12.74 13.26
CA GLU A 325 12.65 13.93 14.11
C GLU A 325 12.98 15.17 13.27
N GLU A 326 13.98 15.08 12.42
CA GLU A 326 14.50 16.18 11.60
C GLU A 326 13.46 16.72 10.60
N VAL A 327 12.54 15.87 10.11
CA VAL A 327 11.48 16.29 9.18
C VAL A 327 10.14 16.62 9.86
N GLY A 328 10.15 16.81 11.18
CA GLY A 328 8.99 17.33 11.93
C GLY A 328 8.07 16.24 12.48
N TRP A 329 8.60 15.08 12.84
CA TRP A 329 7.87 14.03 13.57
C TRP A 329 6.61 13.49 12.89
N PRO A 330 6.58 13.32 11.56
CA PRO A 330 5.39 12.78 10.91
C PRO A 330 5.06 11.36 11.41
N PRO A 331 3.78 10.97 11.43
CA PRO A 331 3.39 9.59 11.64
C PRO A 331 4.00 8.69 10.58
N LEU A 332 4.37 7.45 10.96
CA LEU A 332 4.95 6.49 10.02
C LEU A 332 3.88 5.68 9.27
N ALA A 333 2.77 6.31 8.91
CA ALA A 333 1.78 5.73 8.01
C ALA A 333 2.24 5.80 6.54
N ALA A 334 1.74 4.89 5.69
CA ALA A 334 2.06 4.93 4.26
C ALA A 334 1.44 6.17 3.57
N PRO A 335 2.15 6.86 2.68
CA PRO A 335 3.49 6.57 2.16
C PRO A 335 4.65 7.16 2.99
N ILE A 336 4.37 8.00 3.98
CA ILE A 336 5.39 8.77 4.71
C ILE A 336 6.43 7.86 5.39
N GLY A 337 5.98 6.74 5.98
CA GLY A 337 6.90 5.77 6.58
C GLY A 337 7.91 5.21 5.58
N GLN A 338 7.48 4.92 4.35
CA GLN A 338 8.36 4.44 3.29
C GLN A 338 9.36 5.53 2.85
N ILE A 339 8.92 6.77 2.69
CA ILE A 339 9.77 7.90 2.32
C ILE A 339 10.91 8.08 3.33
N ILE A 340 10.56 8.16 4.62
CA ILE A 340 11.55 8.32 5.70
C ILE A 340 12.45 7.08 5.80
N GLY A 341 11.88 5.88 5.66
CA GLY A 341 12.62 4.63 5.68
C GLY A 341 13.62 4.51 4.54
N SER A 342 13.26 4.90 3.32
CA SER A 342 14.15 4.93 2.16
C SER A 342 15.31 5.91 2.37
N GLN A 343 15.05 7.11 2.91
CA GLN A 343 16.10 8.07 3.21
C GLN A 343 17.04 7.55 4.30
N ALA A 344 16.53 6.94 5.36
CA ALA A 344 17.34 6.34 6.41
C ALA A 344 18.24 5.22 5.87
N LEU A 345 17.69 4.38 5.01
CA LEU A 345 18.43 3.32 4.32
C LEU A 345 19.58 3.89 3.49
N LEU A 346 19.31 4.94 2.68
CA LEU A 346 20.35 5.63 1.90
C LEU A 346 21.46 6.20 2.78
N HIS A 347 21.14 6.86 3.89
CA HIS A 347 22.11 7.41 4.82
C HIS A 347 23.07 6.34 5.36
N VAL A 348 22.50 5.20 5.74
CA VAL A 348 23.29 4.09 6.30
C VAL A 348 24.16 3.44 5.23
N LEU A 349 23.63 3.19 4.03
CA LEU A 349 24.37 2.52 2.96
C LEU A 349 25.46 3.39 2.36
N SER A 350 25.21 4.69 2.16
CA SER A 350 26.20 5.63 1.60
C SER A 350 27.20 6.17 2.64
N ALA A 351 26.99 5.91 3.92
CA ALA A 351 27.73 6.49 5.05
C ALA A 351 27.78 8.03 5.04
N ALA A 352 26.84 8.66 4.33
CA ALA A 352 26.75 10.12 4.20
C ALA A 352 25.29 10.56 4.29
N ARG A 353 25.02 11.54 5.15
CA ARG A 353 23.68 12.05 5.38
C ARG A 353 23.34 13.17 4.40
N TYR A 354 22.16 13.09 3.76
CA TYR A 354 21.64 14.08 2.82
C TYR A 354 22.56 14.43 1.64
N GLN A 355 23.51 13.57 1.29
CA GLN A 355 24.27 13.70 0.06
C GLN A 355 23.43 13.28 -1.15
N THR A 356 22.59 12.27 -0.95
CA THR A 356 21.52 11.87 -1.85
C THR A 356 20.21 12.00 -1.10
N VAL A 357 19.19 12.58 -1.73
CA VAL A 357 17.87 12.80 -1.15
C VAL A 357 16.84 12.17 -2.06
N VAL A 358 15.95 11.35 -1.49
CA VAL A 358 14.82 10.80 -2.26
C VAL A 358 13.85 11.93 -2.64
N ASP A 359 13.34 11.91 -3.86
CA ASP A 359 12.51 13.00 -4.41
C ASP A 359 11.24 13.23 -3.59
N GLU A 360 10.66 12.17 -3.03
CA GLU A 360 9.49 12.27 -2.16
C GLU A 360 9.82 12.94 -0.82
N LEU A 361 11.04 12.75 -0.27
CA LEU A 361 11.46 13.47 0.93
C LEU A 361 11.58 14.97 0.66
N LYS A 362 12.11 15.33 -0.52
CA LYS A 362 12.10 16.71 -0.99
C LYS A 362 10.68 17.26 -1.01
N GLY A 363 9.74 16.51 -1.64
CA GLY A 363 8.32 16.88 -1.67
C GLY A 363 7.69 17.03 -0.29
N LEU A 364 8.09 16.18 0.67
CA LEU A 364 7.63 16.29 2.06
C LEU A 364 8.11 17.60 2.70
N ILE A 365 9.39 17.94 2.51
CA ILE A 365 9.99 19.15 3.07
C ILE A 365 9.43 20.42 2.40
N GLU A 366 9.11 20.38 1.12
CA GLU A 366 8.46 21.44 0.36
C GLU A 366 6.97 21.59 0.68
N GLY A 367 6.37 20.64 1.40
CA GLY A 367 4.97 20.66 1.82
C GLY A 367 3.97 20.09 0.80
N ARG A 368 4.44 19.37 -0.23
CA ARG A 368 3.56 18.72 -1.23
C ARG A 368 2.60 17.70 -0.62
N PHE A 369 2.99 17.11 0.51
CA PHE A 369 2.18 16.13 1.24
C PHE A 369 1.29 16.77 2.33
N GLY A 370 1.45 18.05 2.61
CA GLY A 370 0.82 18.76 3.74
C GLY A 370 1.86 19.17 4.79
N ARG A 371 1.38 19.51 5.98
CA ARG A 371 2.24 20.02 7.08
C ARG A 371 2.54 18.91 8.07
N PRO A 372 3.83 18.62 8.36
CA PRO A 372 4.17 17.69 9.44
C PRO A 372 3.76 18.27 10.81
N PRO A 373 3.57 17.40 11.83
CA PRO A 373 3.14 17.80 13.17
C PRO A 373 4.09 18.75 13.88
N GLY A 374 5.40 18.60 13.66
CA GLY A 374 6.45 19.40 14.27
C GLY A 374 7.24 20.23 13.26
N PRO A 375 8.17 21.07 13.73
CA PRO A 375 9.01 21.86 12.85
C PRO A 375 10.06 21.01 12.15
N ILE A 376 10.29 21.29 10.87
CA ILE A 376 11.40 20.70 10.10
C ILE A 376 12.69 21.38 10.49
N ASP A 377 13.77 20.61 10.72
CA ASP A 377 15.10 21.14 11.03
C ASP A 377 15.58 22.07 9.90
N PRO A 378 15.92 23.34 10.22
CA PRO A 378 16.39 24.28 9.22
C PRO A 378 17.69 23.87 8.52
N ALA A 379 18.54 23.04 9.16
CA ALA A 379 19.78 22.54 8.55
C ALA A 379 19.45 21.47 7.49
N VAL A 380 18.49 20.58 7.78
CA VAL A 380 18.04 19.56 6.83
C VAL A 380 17.34 20.22 5.64
N ARG A 381 16.46 21.20 5.88
CA ARG A 381 15.83 21.96 4.80
C ARG A 381 16.86 22.57 3.86
N ARG A 382 17.88 23.24 4.39
CA ARG A 382 18.97 23.83 3.58
C ARG A 382 19.79 22.76 2.85
N ALA A 383 20.09 21.62 3.49
CA ALA A 383 20.83 20.55 2.85
C ALA A 383 20.06 19.98 1.65
N VAL A 384 18.76 19.77 1.80
CA VAL A 384 17.88 19.29 0.73
C VAL A 384 17.78 20.31 -0.40
N GLU A 385 17.58 21.61 -0.10
CA GLU A 385 17.55 22.68 -1.09
C GLU A 385 18.85 22.76 -1.91
N LEU A 386 20.02 22.57 -1.28
CA LEU A 386 21.33 22.59 -1.96
C LEU A 386 21.54 21.40 -2.90
N VAL A 387 21.08 20.22 -2.51
CA VAL A 387 21.26 18.99 -3.31
C VAL A 387 20.24 18.89 -4.43
N SER A 388 19.02 19.36 -4.20
CA SER A 388 17.89 19.14 -5.09
C SER A 388 17.77 20.14 -6.25
N GLY A 389 18.51 21.26 -6.25
CA GLY A 389 18.37 22.30 -7.27
C GLY A 389 17.01 23.03 -7.23
N GLU A 390 16.50 23.42 -8.38
CA GLU A 390 15.19 24.08 -8.47
C GLU A 390 14.04 23.14 -8.07
N PRO A 391 12.98 23.65 -7.42
CA PRO A 391 11.80 22.85 -7.10
C PRO A 391 11.24 22.17 -8.36
N ALA A 392 10.91 20.90 -8.24
CA ALA A 392 10.19 20.24 -9.33
C ALA A 392 8.86 20.98 -9.60
N PRO A 393 8.45 21.14 -10.85
CA PRO A 393 7.17 21.75 -11.17
C PRO A 393 6.05 20.98 -10.44
N GLU A 394 5.05 21.72 -9.94
CA GLU A 394 3.86 21.07 -9.40
C GLU A 394 3.26 20.19 -10.50
N GLU A 395 3.07 18.91 -10.19
CA GLU A 395 2.36 18.01 -11.10
C GLU A 395 0.93 18.55 -11.28
N GLU A 396 0.54 18.82 -12.52
CA GLU A 396 -0.83 19.21 -12.81
C GLU A 396 -1.79 18.07 -12.42
N PRO A 397 -2.93 18.39 -11.83
CA PRO A 397 -3.94 17.38 -11.52
C PRO A 397 -4.33 16.62 -12.78
N VAL A 398 -4.44 15.30 -12.69
CA VAL A 398 -4.82 14.45 -13.83
C VAL A 398 -6.20 14.87 -14.34
N ASP A 399 -6.25 15.32 -15.60
CA ASP A 399 -7.51 15.55 -16.32
C ASP A 399 -8.01 14.22 -16.89
N LEU A 400 -9.09 13.68 -16.29
CA LEU A 400 -9.67 12.41 -16.72
C LEU A 400 -10.27 12.47 -18.12
N GLU A 401 -10.72 13.63 -18.60
CA GLU A 401 -11.25 13.75 -19.96
C GLU A 401 -10.12 13.75 -21.00
N GLN A 402 -9.00 14.40 -20.70
CA GLN A 402 -7.80 14.30 -21.52
C GLN A 402 -7.27 12.85 -21.52
N LEU A 403 -7.17 12.23 -20.34
CA LEU A 403 -6.74 10.83 -20.21
C LEU A 403 -7.65 9.89 -21.01
N ARG A 404 -8.98 10.13 -21.03
CA ARG A 404 -9.94 9.34 -21.84
C ARG A 404 -9.61 9.36 -23.32
N VAL A 405 -9.15 10.51 -23.83
CA VAL A 405 -8.74 10.65 -25.23
C VAL A 405 -7.40 9.95 -25.48
N GLU A 406 -6.45 10.10 -24.56
CA GLU A 406 -5.10 9.53 -24.65
C GLU A 406 -5.09 8.01 -24.49
N ALA A 407 -5.97 7.48 -23.66
CA ALA A 407 -6.10 6.04 -23.40
C ALA A 407 -6.43 5.19 -24.64
N LYS A 408 -6.75 5.82 -25.80
CA LYS A 408 -6.96 5.18 -27.12
C LYS A 408 -7.82 3.91 -27.07
N GLY A 409 -8.81 3.93 -26.19
CA GLY A 409 -9.66 2.79 -25.97
C GLY A 409 -9.07 1.76 -24.98
N LEU A 410 -7.97 1.98 -24.26
CA LEU A 410 -7.47 1.11 -23.17
C LEU A 410 -8.39 1.16 -21.94
N ALA A 411 -9.04 2.28 -21.65
CA ALA A 411 -10.04 2.45 -20.62
C ALA A 411 -11.38 2.83 -21.26
N SER A 412 -12.43 2.07 -20.99
CA SER A 412 -13.78 2.24 -21.56
C SER A 412 -14.80 2.75 -20.55
N SER A 413 -14.63 2.44 -19.27
CA SER A 413 -15.48 2.88 -18.16
C SER A 413 -14.80 3.95 -17.32
N GLU A 414 -15.58 4.64 -16.48
CA GLU A 414 -15.08 5.60 -15.50
C GLU A 414 -14.13 4.93 -14.51
N GLU A 415 -14.46 3.74 -14.04
CA GLU A 415 -13.66 2.95 -13.11
C GLU A 415 -12.31 2.55 -13.71
N GLU A 416 -12.28 2.20 -15.00
CA GLU A 416 -11.03 1.89 -15.71
C GLU A 416 -10.15 3.13 -15.89
N LEU A 417 -10.75 4.30 -16.16
CA LEU A 417 -10.03 5.57 -16.22
C LEU A 417 -9.43 5.95 -14.88
N ILE A 418 -10.18 5.75 -13.79
CA ILE A 418 -9.69 5.98 -12.43
C ILE A 418 -8.49 5.09 -12.13
N LEU A 419 -8.53 3.80 -12.50
CA LEU A 419 -7.39 2.90 -12.32
C LEU A 419 -6.18 3.36 -13.12
N LEU A 420 -6.37 3.72 -14.39
CA LEU A 420 -5.30 4.22 -15.26
C LEU A 420 -4.69 5.52 -14.72
N ALA A 421 -5.52 6.44 -14.22
CA ALA A 421 -5.06 7.70 -13.65
C ALA A 421 -4.24 7.53 -12.36
N LEU A 422 -4.61 6.57 -11.51
CA LEU A 422 -3.94 6.33 -10.23
C LEU A 422 -2.66 5.49 -10.34
N PHE A 423 -2.62 4.56 -11.30
CA PHE A 423 -1.57 3.55 -11.39
C PHE A 423 -0.81 3.59 -12.73
N GLY A 424 -1.21 4.46 -13.66
CA GLY A 424 -0.57 4.56 -14.97
C GLY A 424 -0.56 3.22 -15.70
N ASP A 425 0.57 2.94 -16.33
CA ASP A 425 0.76 1.73 -17.14
C ASP A 425 0.75 0.43 -16.30
N GLU A 426 0.98 0.51 -14.99
CA GLU A 426 0.82 -0.66 -14.10
C GLU A 426 -0.62 -1.22 -14.14
N ALA A 427 -1.61 -0.39 -14.48
CA ALA A 427 -3.00 -0.83 -14.63
C ALA A 427 -3.27 -1.61 -15.93
N GLU A 428 -2.42 -1.49 -16.97
CA GLU A 428 -2.70 -2.08 -18.28
C GLU A 428 -2.98 -3.60 -18.25
N PRO A 429 -2.20 -4.44 -17.54
CA PRO A 429 -2.46 -5.89 -17.49
C PRO A 429 -3.85 -6.20 -16.92
N LEU A 430 -4.26 -5.46 -15.88
CA LEU A 430 -5.58 -5.60 -15.28
C LEU A 430 -6.69 -5.17 -16.27
N LEU A 431 -6.52 -4.02 -16.93
CA LEU A 431 -7.47 -3.50 -17.92
C LEU A 431 -7.63 -4.46 -19.11
N GLN A 432 -6.54 -5.07 -19.57
CA GLN A 432 -6.58 -6.11 -20.61
C GLN A 432 -7.34 -7.35 -20.14
N THR A 433 -7.15 -7.77 -18.89
CA THR A 433 -7.87 -8.90 -18.29
C THR A 433 -9.38 -8.63 -18.21
N ILE A 434 -9.78 -7.45 -17.72
CA ILE A 434 -11.19 -7.02 -17.65
C ILE A 434 -11.83 -7.08 -19.03
N ARG A 435 -11.17 -6.52 -20.04
CA ARG A 435 -11.66 -6.55 -21.45
C ARG A 435 -11.77 -7.94 -22.04
N GLY A 436 -10.74 -8.76 -21.82
CA GLY A 436 -10.77 -10.13 -22.30
C GLY A 436 -11.95 -10.92 -21.73
N ARG A 437 -12.37 -10.61 -20.50
CA ARG A 437 -13.60 -11.18 -19.89
C ARG A 437 -14.86 -10.62 -20.54
N ALA A 438 -14.98 -9.30 -20.65
CA ALA A 438 -16.13 -8.64 -21.27
C ALA A 438 -16.37 -9.13 -22.72
N GLN A 439 -15.32 -9.23 -23.53
CA GLN A 439 -15.41 -9.75 -24.90
C GLN A 439 -15.83 -11.22 -24.97
N ARG A 440 -15.40 -12.06 -24.01
CA ARG A 440 -15.86 -13.45 -23.91
C ARG A 440 -17.32 -13.52 -23.56
N ASP A 441 -17.79 -12.71 -22.61
CA ASP A 441 -19.19 -12.66 -22.21
C ASP A 441 -20.07 -12.13 -23.33
N GLU A 442 -19.65 -11.08 -24.08
CA GLU A 442 -20.34 -10.60 -25.26
C GLU A 442 -20.36 -11.64 -26.39
N SER A 443 -19.25 -12.36 -26.64
CA SER A 443 -19.21 -13.40 -27.65
C SER A 443 -20.11 -14.61 -27.29
N LEU A 444 -20.20 -14.94 -26.02
CA LEU A 444 -21.13 -15.96 -25.50
C LEU A 444 -22.58 -15.51 -25.63
N ALA A 445 -22.87 -14.23 -25.39
CA ALA A 445 -24.19 -13.65 -25.54
C ALA A 445 -24.61 -13.50 -27.02
N ALA A 446 -23.68 -13.08 -27.88
CA ALA A 446 -23.92 -12.90 -29.34
C ALA A 446 -23.99 -14.22 -30.11
N GLY A 447 -23.41 -15.30 -29.60
CA GLY A 447 -23.38 -16.63 -30.23
C GLY A 447 -24.69 -17.39 -30.23
N GLY A 448 -25.82 -16.81 -29.79
CA GLY A 448 -27.13 -17.44 -29.81
C GLY A 448 -27.26 -18.68 -28.94
N VAL A 449 -26.41 -18.83 -27.95
CA VAL A 449 -26.53 -19.86 -26.92
C VAL A 449 -27.71 -19.46 -26.03
N ASP A 450 -28.72 -20.33 -25.97
CA ASP A 450 -29.89 -20.19 -25.09
C ASP A 450 -29.40 -19.78 -23.68
N GLN A 451 -29.93 -18.68 -23.13
CA GLN A 451 -29.52 -18.11 -21.84
C GLN A 451 -29.50 -19.17 -20.74
N THR A 452 -30.44 -20.12 -20.79
CA THR A 452 -30.53 -21.30 -19.91
C THR A 452 -29.31 -22.24 -20.08
N ARG A 453 -28.73 -22.33 -21.28
CA ARG A 453 -27.55 -23.14 -21.56
C ARG A 453 -26.27 -22.48 -21.06
N ALA A 454 -26.13 -21.17 -21.23
CA ALA A 454 -25.01 -20.41 -20.74
C ALA A 454 -24.95 -20.42 -19.19
N GLU A 455 -26.09 -20.32 -18.53
CA GLU A 455 -26.23 -20.44 -17.08
C GLU A 455 -25.85 -21.85 -16.57
N ARG A 456 -26.29 -22.91 -17.26
CA ARG A 456 -25.88 -24.28 -16.93
C ARG A 456 -24.36 -24.52 -17.12
N ILE A 457 -23.76 -23.99 -18.16
CA ILE A 457 -22.30 -24.09 -18.37
C ILE A 457 -21.56 -23.35 -17.26
N ARG A 458 -21.99 -22.15 -16.86
CA ARG A 458 -21.42 -21.41 -15.73
C ARG A 458 -21.52 -22.19 -14.43
N GLU A 459 -22.68 -22.82 -14.18
CA GLU A 459 -22.90 -23.66 -13.01
C GLU A 459 -21.98 -24.88 -12.99
N ILE A 460 -21.77 -25.52 -14.14
CA ILE A 460 -20.84 -26.66 -14.28
C ILE A 460 -19.40 -26.21 -14.04
N VAL A 461 -18.98 -25.07 -14.59
CA VAL A 461 -17.66 -24.50 -14.37
C VAL A 461 -17.45 -24.16 -12.89
N ARG A 462 -18.47 -23.59 -12.24
CA ARG A 462 -18.48 -23.32 -10.81
C ARG A 462 -18.32 -24.60 -9.98
N ILE A 463 -19.10 -25.64 -10.28
CA ILE A 463 -19.01 -26.96 -9.61
C ILE A 463 -17.61 -27.58 -9.76
N VAL A 464 -16.97 -27.49 -10.94
CA VAL A 464 -15.61 -28.00 -11.17
C VAL A 464 -14.59 -27.19 -10.39
N GLN A 465 -14.78 -25.88 -10.28
CA GLN A 465 -13.90 -25.00 -9.50
C GLN A 465 -14.04 -25.23 -7.98
N GLU A 466 -15.28 -25.41 -7.51
CA GLU A 466 -15.59 -25.55 -6.08
C GLU A 466 -15.38 -26.97 -5.54
N SER A 467 -15.60 -28.01 -6.35
CA SER A 467 -15.54 -29.42 -5.89
C SER A 467 -14.16 -30.05 -5.94
N GLY A 468 -13.14 -29.38 -6.48
CA GLY A 468 -11.80 -29.94 -6.64
C GLY A 468 -11.70 -31.11 -7.65
N VAL A 469 -12.78 -31.43 -8.37
CA VAL A 469 -12.83 -32.52 -9.37
C VAL A 469 -12.03 -32.10 -10.61
N GLY A 470 -11.13 -32.93 -11.08
CA GLY A 470 -10.21 -32.63 -12.19
C GLY A 470 -10.88 -32.54 -13.58
N GLU A 471 -11.99 -33.24 -13.79
CA GLU A 471 -12.76 -33.24 -15.05
C GLU A 471 -14.22 -33.60 -14.79
N VAL A 472 -15.14 -32.83 -15.34
CA VAL A 472 -16.57 -33.14 -15.35
C VAL A 472 -17.05 -33.15 -16.80
N THR A 473 -17.68 -34.22 -17.21
CA THR A 473 -18.32 -34.34 -18.52
C THR A 473 -19.81 -34.54 -18.31
N ILE A 474 -20.63 -33.66 -18.90
CA ILE A 474 -22.09 -33.75 -18.87
C ILE A 474 -22.61 -33.93 -20.30
N GLU A 475 -23.47 -34.89 -20.47
CA GLU A 475 -24.17 -35.15 -21.72
C GLU A 475 -25.66 -34.89 -21.51
N ASP A 476 -26.22 -33.86 -22.15
CA ASP A 476 -27.63 -33.52 -22.09
C ASP A 476 -28.13 -33.07 -23.47
N SER A 477 -29.23 -33.68 -23.89
CA SER A 477 -30.01 -33.33 -25.10
C SER A 477 -29.16 -33.16 -26.38
N GLY A 478 -28.17 -34.03 -26.59
CA GLY A 478 -27.32 -34.05 -27.79
C GLY A 478 -26.14 -33.10 -27.74
N MET A 479 -25.83 -32.52 -26.59
CA MET A 479 -24.64 -31.73 -26.34
C MET A 479 -23.77 -32.39 -25.25
N ARG A 480 -22.47 -32.54 -25.54
CA ARG A 480 -21.50 -33.00 -24.58
C ARG A 480 -20.59 -31.83 -24.18
N VAL A 481 -20.64 -31.44 -22.92
CA VAL A 481 -19.75 -30.41 -22.34
C VAL A 481 -18.75 -31.10 -21.43
N SER A 482 -17.48 -30.95 -21.73
CA SER A 482 -16.41 -31.42 -20.86
C SER A 482 -15.63 -30.21 -20.36
N VAL A 483 -15.59 -30.04 -19.05
CA VAL A 483 -14.82 -29.02 -18.38
C VAL A 483 -13.67 -29.68 -17.64
N ARG A 484 -12.44 -29.37 -18.02
CA ARG A 484 -11.22 -29.90 -17.41
C ARG A 484 -10.48 -28.78 -16.69
N ARG A 485 -10.17 -28.98 -15.42
CA ARG A 485 -9.25 -28.13 -14.70
C ARG A 485 -7.82 -28.48 -15.18
N THR A 486 -7.18 -27.57 -15.90
CA THR A 486 -5.74 -27.65 -16.10
C THR A 486 -5.12 -27.25 -14.76
N PRO A 487 -4.34 -28.12 -14.09
CA PRO A 487 -3.55 -27.65 -12.96
C PRO A 487 -2.64 -26.55 -13.51
N GLU A 488 -2.74 -25.35 -12.99
CA GLU A 488 -1.69 -24.36 -13.12
C GLU A 488 -0.46 -24.99 -12.47
N THR A 489 0.38 -25.62 -13.28
CA THR A 489 1.75 -25.85 -12.92
C THR A 489 2.39 -24.47 -12.81
N LEU A 490 2.31 -23.89 -11.62
CA LEU A 490 3.32 -22.98 -11.16
C LEU A 490 4.61 -23.80 -11.15
N GLU A 491 5.33 -23.80 -12.27
CA GLU A 491 6.70 -24.27 -12.26
C GLU A 491 7.44 -23.40 -11.24
N PRO A 492 8.02 -23.99 -10.20
CA PRO A 492 8.93 -23.29 -9.34
C PRO A 492 10.26 -23.15 -10.09
N GLN A 493 10.38 -22.10 -10.89
CA GLN A 493 11.66 -21.73 -11.53
C GLN A 493 12.56 -20.99 -10.55
N LEU A 494 12.67 -21.42 -9.29
CA LEU A 494 13.66 -20.91 -8.34
C LEU A 494 13.98 -21.93 -7.23
N ALA A 495 14.31 -23.16 -7.60
CA ALA A 495 14.91 -24.10 -6.64
C ALA A 495 15.68 -25.23 -7.32
N ALA A 496 16.67 -24.91 -8.13
CA ALA A 496 17.66 -25.88 -8.58
C ALA A 496 19.00 -25.20 -8.88
N SER A 497 19.58 -24.49 -7.91
CA SER A 497 21.02 -24.21 -7.89
C SER A 497 21.49 -23.82 -6.47
N ALA A 498 21.22 -24.67 -5.51
CA ALA A 498 21.87 -24.57 -4.21
C ALA A 498 22.11 -25.98 -3.66
N ALA A 499 22.89 -26.75 -4.36
CA ALA A 499 23.53 -27.94 -3.79
C ALA A 499 24.96 -28.02 -4.31
N GLN A 500 25.89 -27.92 -3.37
CA GLN A 500 27.29 -28.28 -3.46
C GLN A 500 28.25 -27.35 -4.23
N GLN A 501 28.77 -26.34 -3.51
CA GLN A 501 30.18 -26.03 -3.58
C GLN A 501 30.68 -25.63 -2.19
N GLU A 502 31.64 -26.36 -1.67
CA GLU A 502 32.39 -26.10 -0.44
C GLU A 502 33.17 -24.77 -0.55
N PRO A 503 33.49 -24.10 0.59
CA PRO A 503 34.16 -22.81 0.56
C PRO A 503 35.64 -22.97 0.19
N GLY A 504 35.96 -22.70 -1.06
CA GLY A 504 37.32 -22.48 -1.50
C GLY A 504 37.72 -21.04 -1.16
N GLU A 505 38.82 -20.89 -0.43
CA GLU A 505 39.51 -19.62 -0.18
C GLU A 505 39.65 -18.83 -1.49
N ARG A 506 39.03 -17.66 -1.54
CA ARG A 506 39.30 -16.67 -2.60
C ARG A 506 40.35 -15.71 -2.10
N GLU A 507 41.51 -15.80 -2.73
CA GLU A 507 42.54 -14.73 -2.69
C GLU A 507 41.92 -13.39 -3.14
N PRO A 508 42.41 -12.27 -2.62
CA PRO A 508 41.90 -10.95 -2.99
C PRO A 508 42.25 -10.65 -4.45
N THR A 509 41.23 -10.63 -5.30
CA THR A 509 41.38 -10.22 -6.69
C THR A 509 41.65 -8.71 -6.74
N ALA A 510 42.71 -8.35 -7.43
CA ALA A 510 43.13 -6.98 -7.69
C ALA A 510 42.00 -6.10 -8.22
N ALA A 511 41.98 -4.85 -7.79
CA ALA A 511 41.08 -3.81 -8.30
C ALA A 511 41.12 -3.76 -9.84
N PRO A 512 39.96 -3.67 -10.54
CA PRO A 512 39.95 -3.51 -11.97
C PRO A 512 40.57 -2.16 -12.35
N GLU A 513 41.46 -2.17 -13.33
CA GLU A 513 42.10 -1.00 -13.91
C GLU A 513 41.01 -0.01 -14.38
N THR A 514 41.07 1.21 -13.89
CA THR A 514 40.22 2.34 -14.28
C THR A 514 40.56 2.73 -15.72
N ASN A 515 39.77 2.27 -16.66
CA ASN A 515 39.78 2.75 -18.04
C ASN A 515 39.13 4.15 -18.11
N GLY A 516 39.66 5.17 -17.52
CA GLY A 516 39.33 6.59 -17.73
C GLY A 516 37.83 7.00 -17.82
N PHE A 517 36.90 6.09 -17.69
CA PHE A 517 35.46 6.33 -17.73
C PHE A 517 34.89 6.62 -16.34
N VAL A 518 33.92 7.54 -16.27
CA VAL A 518 33.12 7.77 -15.07
C VAL A 518 32.05 6.69 -15.02
N ARG A 519 31.99 5.97 -13.92
CA ARG A 519 31.05 4.88 -13.69
C ARG A 519 29.86 5.40 -12.87
N ILE A 520 28.65 5.22 -13.40
CA ILE A 520 27.41 5.49 -12.66
C ILE A 520 26.86 4.15 -12.19
N GLU A 521 26.82 3.99 -10.89
CA GLU A 521 26.39 2.74 -10.24
C GLU A 521 25.05 2.96 -9.52
N ALA A 522 24.26 1.88 -9.38
CA ALA A 522 22.99 1.93 -8.69
C ALA A 522 23.19 2.24 -7.19
N PRO A 523 22.63 3.34 -6.67
CA PRO A 523 22.76 3.70 -5.26
C PRO A 523 21.86 2.87 -4.35
N MET A 524 20.96 2.03 -4.93
CA MET A 524 20.01 1.17 -4.22
C MET A 524 19.58 0.01 -5.09
N VAL A 525 19.01 -1.04 -4.46
CA VAL A 525 18.29 -2.10 -5.16
C VAL A 525 16.96 -1.54 -5.67
N GLY A 526 16.62 -1.86 -6.91
CA GLY A 526 15.37 -1.42 -7.50
C GLY A 526 15.18 -2.02 -8.89
N VAL A 527 14.17 -1.52 -9.60
CA VAL A 527 13.95 -1.80 -11.00
C VAL A 527 14.38 -0.59 -11.82
N PHE A 528 15.19 -0.84 -12.85
CA PHE A 528 15.76 0.20 -13.70
C PHE A 528 14.82 0.58 -14.83
N TYR A 529 14.49 1.87 -14.96
CA TYR A 529 13.69 2.40 -16.06
C TYR A 529 14.47 3.46 -16.85
N ARG A 530 14.51 3.30 -18.16
CA ARG A 530 15.22 4.21 -19.07
C ARG A 530 14.42 5.48 -19.39
N ALA A 531 13.13 5.50 -19.12
CA ALA A 531 12.20 6.58 -19.46
C ALA A 531 11.32 6.93 -18.26
N PRO A 532 10.77 8.15 -18.19
CA PRO A 532 9.89 8.56 -17.10
C PRO A 532 8.56 7.80 -17.08
N GLN A 533 8.16 7.24 -18.23
CA GLN A 533 6.94 6.48 -18.40
C GLN A 533 7.14 5.47 -19.53
N PRO A 534 6.48 4.30 -19.51
CA PRO A 534 6.48 3.36 -20.61
C PRO A 534 5.98 4.03 -21.90
N GLY A 535 6.71 3.83 -22.99
CA GLY A 535 6.42 4.45 -24.29
C GLY A 535 6.94 5.88 -24.46
N ALA A 536 7.45 6.53 -23.40
CA ALA A 536 8.17 7.80 -23.51
C ALA A 536 9.58 7.58 -24.09
N PRO A 537 10.18 8.61 -24.72
CA PRO A 537 11.57 8.52 -25.13
C PRO A 537 12.48 8.33 -23.91
N PRO A 538 13.57 7.52 -24.04
CA PRO A 538 14.52 7.34 -22.97
C PRO A 538 15.19 8.68 -22.58
N PHE A 539 15.61 8.79 -21.33
CA PHE A 539 16.32 9.98 -20.83
C PHE A 539 17.64 10.21 -21.58
N VAL A 540 18.33 9.12 -21.89
CA VAL A 540 19.59 9.13 -22.66
C VAL A 540 19.74 7.85 -23.49
N GLU A 541 20.47 7.98 -24.61
CA GLU A 541 20.91 6.87 -25.45
C GLU A 541 22.45 6.81 -25.51
N GLU A 542 23.00 5.67 -25.94
CA GLU A 542 24.45 5.55 -26.14
C GLU A 542 24.89 6.53 -27.23
N GLY A 543 25.89 7.35 -26.92
CA GLY A 543 26.39 8.43 -27.75
C GLY A 543 25.90 9.82 -27.34
N ASP A 544 24.93 9.93 -26.46
CA ASP A 544 24.41 11.23 -25.98
C ASP A 544 25.43 11.92 -25.06
N THR A 545 25.50 13.25 -25.17
CA THR A 545 26.26 14.09 -24.27
C THR A 545 25.40 14.50 -23.09
N VAL A 546 25.87 14.26 -21.87
CA VAL A 546 25.16 14.57 -20.64
C VAL A 546 25.86 15.67 -19.84
N ALA A 547 25.07 16.51 -19.20
CA ALA A 547 25.53 17.55 -18.28
C ALA A 547 25.40 17.07 -16.82
N PRO A 548 26.22 17.64 -15.89
CA PRO A 548 26.04 17.36 -14.46
C PRO A 548 24.62 17.71 -14.01
N GLY A 549 23.98 16.80 -13.25
CA GLY A 549 22.60 16.93 -12.80
C GLY A 549 21.54 16.47 -13.80
N GLN A 550 21.91 16.08 -15.03
CA GLN A 550 20.96 15.52 -16.01
C GLN A 550 20.53 14.12 -15.60
N THR A 551 19.23 13.84 -15.63
CA THR A 551 18.66 12.52 -15.33
C THR A 551 19.07 11.51 -16.41
N LEU A 552 19.59 10.37 -15.98
CA LEU A 552 20.03 9.26 -16.84
C LEU A 552 19.01 8.11 -16.85
N CYS A 553 18.40 7.83 -15.72
CA CYS A 553 17.40 6.77 -15.56
C CYS A 553 16.59 6.99 -14.27
N ILE A 554 15.58 6.17 -14.08
CA ILE A 554 14.84 6.05 -12.82
C ILE A 554 15.09 4.67 -12.22
N LEU A 555 15.32 4.61 -10.90
CA LEU A 555 15.29 3.39 -10.12
C LEU A 555 14.05 3.38 -9.23
N GLU A 556 13.15 2.42 -9.48
CA GLU A 556 12.03 2.16 -8.58
C GLU A 556 12.50 1.29 -7.42
N ALA A 557 12.45 1.82 -6.22
CA ALA A 557 12.74 1.10 -4.99
C ALA A 557 11.65 1.39 -3.96
N MET A 558 11.10 0.37 -3.31
CA MET A 558 10.01 0.51 -2.32
C MET A 558 8.78 1.28 -2.86
N LYS A 559 8.50 1.24 -4.16
CA LYS A 559 7.45 2.00 -4.87
C LYS A 559 7.74 3.51 -5.01
N LEU A 560 8.96 3.92 -4.81
CA LEU A 560 9.43 5.28 -5.01
C LEU A 560 10.28 5.33 -6.28
N MET A 561 10.03 6.33 -7.12
CA MET A 561 10.75 6.57 -8.37
C MET A 561 11.92 7.51 -8.09
N ASN A 562 13.14 6.98 -8.10
CA ASN A 562 14.35 7.76 -7.79
C ASN A 562 15.12 8.04 -9.08
N GLU A 563 15.29 9.32 -9.40
CA GLU A 563 16.10 9.74 -10.56
C GLU A 563 17.59 9.56 -10.28
N ILE A 564 18.27 8.88 -11.18
CA ILE A 564 19.74 8.78 -11.18
C ILE A 564 20.28 9.79 -12.15
N LYS A 565 21.14 10.68 -11.65
CA LYS A 565 21.66 11.83 -12.40
C LYS A 565 23.15 11.67 -12.68
N ALA A 566 23.61 12.32 -13.74
CA ALA A 566 25.05 12.38 -14.03
C ALA A 566 25.77 13.28 -13.02
N ASP A 567 26.84 12.79 -12.41
CA ASP A 567 27.67 13.55 -11.47
C ASP A 567 28.69 14.46 -12.18
N ALA A 568 29.02 14.16 -13.43
CA ALA A 568 29.99 14.86 -14.24
C ALA A 568 29.54 14.94 -15.71
N PRO A 569 30.06 15.94 -16.48
CA PRO A 569 29.78 16.01 -17.90
C PRO A 569 30.48 14.86 -18.63
N GLY A 570 29.81 14.22 -19.57
CA GLY A 570 30.35 13.08 -20.30
C GLY A 570 29.53 12.70 -21.51
N ILE A 571 30.02 11.72 -22.26
CA ILE A 571 29.30 11.05 -23.33
C ILE A 571 28.92 9.65 -22.86
N VAL A 572 27.67 9.27 -22.94
CA VAL A 572 27.18 7.93 -22.61
C VAL A 572 27.82 6.92 -23.57
N ARG A 573 28.69 6.05 -23.06
CA ARG A 573 29.34 5.03 -23.88
C ARG A 573 28.62 3.72 -23.86
N THR A 574 28.18 3.29 -22.68
CA THR A 574 27.50 1.99 -22.54
C THR A 574 26.42 2.10 -21.46
N ILE A 575 25.26 1.51 -21.76
CA ILE A 575 24.17 1.30 -20.81
C ILE A 575 24.12 -0.19 -20.48
N HIS A 576 24.46 -0.56 -19.26
CA HIS A 576 24.68 -1.95 -18.84
C HIS A 576 23.41 -2.69 -18.43
N VAL A 577 22.27 -1.99 -18.32
CA VAL A 577 21.02 -2.54 -17.77
C VAL A 577 19.86 -2.32 -18.74
N GLY A 578 19.05 -3.36 -18.95
CA GLY A 578 17.83 -3.30 -19.76
C GLY A 578 16.68 -2.59 -19.05
N ASN A 579 15.74 -2.01 -19.83
CA ASN A 579 14.54 -1.37 -19.25
C ASN A 579 13.68 -2.40 -18.50
N ALA A 580 13.16 -2.02 -17.33
CA ALA A 580 12.41 -2.86 -16.39
C ALA A 580 13.22 -4.06 -15.82
N GLU A 581 14.54 -3.97 -15.82
CA GLU A 581 15.43 -4.99 -15.26
C GLU A 581 15.75 -4.69 -13.80
N PRO A 582 15.72 -5.70 -12.90
CA PRO A 582 16.12 -5.50 -11.51
C PRO A 582 17.63 -5.23 -11.42
N VAL A 583 18.01 -4.28 -10.56
CA VAL A 583 19.42 -3.91 -10.29
C VAL A 583 19.76 -4.03 -8.82
N GLU A 584 21.01 -4.37 -8.56
CA GLU A 584 21.59 -4.46 -7.22
C GLU A 584 22.34 -3.17 -6.86
N PHE A 585 22.52 -2.92 -5.55
CA PHE A 585 23.36 -1.81 -5.06
C PHE A 585 24.80 -1.94 -5.59
N GLY A 586 25.33 -0.85 -6.11
CA GLY A 586 26.67 -0.83 -6.70
C GLY A 586 26.76 -1.49 -8.08
N GLN A 587 25.64 -1.97 -8.65
CA GLN A 587 25.61 -2.48 -10.02
C GLN A 587 25.87 -1.34 -11.00
N LEU A 588 26.78 -1.56 -11.95
CA LEU A 588 27.11 -0.59 -12.98
C LEU A 588 25.92 -0.39 -13.92
N LEU A 589 25.44 0.87 -14.00
CA LEU A 589 24.33 1.28 -14.86
C LEU A 589 24.82 1.92 -16.16
N PHE A 590 25.74 2.89 -16.06
CA PHE A 590 26.27 3.63 -17.20
C PHE A 590 27.79 3.77 -17.11
N GLU A 591 28.44 3.81 -18.26
CA GLU A 591 29.82 4.30 -18.42
C GLU A 591 29.80 5.60 -19.23
N LEU A 592 30.34 6.67 -18.63
CA LEU A 592 30.46 7.97 -19.28
C LEU A 592 31.91 8.25 -19.64
N GLU A 593 32.17 8.62 -20.86
CA GLU A 593 33.47 9.17 -21.27
C GLU A 593 33.54 10.63 -20.87
N PRO A 594 34.48 11.03 -19.97
CA PRO A 594 34.58 12.41 -19.53
C PRO A 594 34.89 13.35 -20.71
N VAL A 595 34.04 14.36 -20.87
CA VAL A 595 34.36 15.46 -21.79
C VAL A 595 35.23 16.43 -21.02
N GLY A 596 36.52 16.44 -21.33
CA GLY A 596 37.49 17.40 -20.73
C GLY A 596 37.04 18.85 -20.97
N PRO A 597 37.40 19.81 -20.10
CA PRO A 597 37.14 21.22 -20.36
C PRO A 597 37.74 21.60 -21.73
N PRO A 598 37.06 22.43 -22.54
CA PRO A 598 37.63 22.87 -23.81
C PRO A 598 38.99 23.54 -23.57
N PRO A 599 40.00 23.30 -24.45
CA PRO A 599 41.30 23.90 -24.29
C PRO A 599 41.18 25.43 -24.25
N LEU A 600 41.78 26.06 -23.25
CA LEU A 600 41.81 27.51 -23.03
C LEU A 600 42.71 28.26 -24.04
N ASP A 601 42.79 27.80 -25.28
CA ASP A 601 43.56 28.45 -26.33
C ASP A 601 42.79 28.48 -27.65
N ALA A 602 41.89 29.45 -27.79
CA ALA A 602 41.46 29.97 -29.07
C ALA A 602 40.74 31.32 -28.88
N VAL A 603 41.53 32.36 -28.61
CA VAL A 603 41.19 33.75 -29.01
C VAL A 603 42.36 34.28 -29.78
#